data_7bf8cadc1b9f977326aa5fd2da1fe188
#
_entry.id   7bf8cadc1b9f977326aa5fd2da1fe188
#
_cell.length_a   1.000
_cell.length_b   1.000
_cell.length_c   1.000
_cell.angle_alpha   90.00
_cell.angle_beta   90.00
_cell.angle_gamma   90.00
#
_symmetry.space_group_name_H-M   'P 1'
#
loop_
_entity.id
_entity.type
_entity.pdbx_description
1 polymer ?
#
loop_
_entity_poly.entity_id
_entity_poly.type
_entity_poly.pdbx_seq_one_letter_code
_entity_poly.pdbx_strand_id
1 'polypeptide(L)'
;PQARWIRAIAMARVSSSQIVVQARTWLGTRYHHQGRLKKSAAGPGGVDCIGLIVGVADELGLQDGAGNPLSRADETDYSMYPERGRLVGCIEKYLRPIPLDKMSEGDVLLFRTFKDPQHVALLSIYPTGGLGLIHCNSSAGRVVEQPLSDTWRRMLTHAYRFKNKQLQSLK
;
A
#
# COMPACT_ATOMS: atom_id res chain seq x y z
N PRO A 1 -19.20 -43.51 -8.22
CA PRO A 1 -18.56 -42.61 -7.25
C PRO A 1 -17.66 -41.67 -7.96
N GLN A 2 -18.16 -40.45 -8.27
CA GLN A 2 -17.37 -39.42 -8.94
C GLN A 2 -16.50 -38.75 -7.88
N ALA A 3 -15.20 -38.96 -7.99
CA ALA A 3 -14.19 -38.37 -7.14
C ALA A 3 -14.24 -36.81 -7.26
N ARG A 4 -14.49 -36.21 -6.16
CA ARG A 4 -14.62 -34.78 -5.89
C ARG A 4 -13.22 -34.15 -5.94
N TRP A 5 -12.81 -33.74 -7.14
CA TRP A 5 -11.61 -32.90 -7.30
C TRP A 5 -11.95 -31.46 -6.96
N ILE A 6 -12.13 -31.15 -5.68
CA ILE A 6 -11.98 -29.79 -5.21
C ILE A 6 -10.49 -29.53 -5.09
N ARG A 7 -9.88 -29.07 -6.18
CA ARG A 7 -8.60 -28.38 -6.10
C ARG A 7 -8.83 -27.16 -5.23
N ALA A 8 -8.34 -27.20 -4.00
CA ALA A 8 -8.02 -26.00 -3.27
C ALA A 8 -6.99 -25.26 -4.15
N ILE A 9 -7.45 -24.23 -4.84
CA ILE A 9 -6.54 -23.27 -5.50
C ILE A 9 -5.78 -22.65 -4.33
N ALA A 10 -4.59 -23.15 -4.08
CA ALA A 10 -3.67 -22.49 -3.17
C ALA A 10 -3.50 -21.07 -3.73
N MET A 11 -4.07 -20.07 -3.04
CA MET A 11 -3.95 -18.68 -3.46
C MET A 11 -2.45 -18.38 -3.57
N ALA A 12 -2.01 -18.09 -4.78
CA ALA A 12 -0.61 -17.79 -5.04
C ALA A 12 -0.22 -16.60 -4.14
N ARG A 13 0.78 -16.81 -3.29
CA ARG A 13 1.26 -15.76 -2.40
C ARG A 13 1.94 -14.70 -3.25
N VAL A 14 1.51 -13.45 -3.12
CA VAL A 14 2.07 -12.32 -3.84
C VAL A 14 3.46 -11.97 -3.28
N SER A 15 4.46 -11.87 -4.14
CA SER A 15 5.81 -11.48 -3.74
C SER A 15 5.94 -9.98 -3.51
N SER A 16 6.97 -9.57 -2.79
CA SER A 16 7.33 -8.16 -2.56
C SER A 16 7.50 -7.39 -3.86
N SER A 17 8.24 -7.97 -4.80
CA SER A 17 8.50 -7.35 -6.12
C SER A 17 7.22 -7.20 -6.94
N GLN A 18 6.29 -8.16 -6.89
CA GLN A 18 4.99 -8.02 -7.55
C GLN A 18 4.19 -6.83 -7.01
N ILE A 19 4.23 -6.58 -5.70
CA ILE A 19 3.56 -5.41 -5.10
C ILE A 19 4.16 -4.12 -5.67
N VAL A 20 5.48 -4.01 -5.72
CA VAL A 20 6.15 -2.80 -6.22
C VAL A 20 5.94 -2.63 -7.72
N VAL A 21 6.06 -3.69 -8.52
CA VAL A 21 5.76 -3.64 -9.96
C VAL A 21 4.33 -3.16 -10.20
N GLN A 22 3.36 -3.69 -9.45
CA GLN A 22 1.97 -3.26 -9.55
C GLN A 22 1.79 -1.81 -9.14
N ALA A 23 2.42 -1.37 -8.04
CA ALA A 23 2.37 0.02 -7.60
C ALA A 23 2.95 0.99 -8.66
N ARG A 24 4.01 0.61 -9.34
CA ARG A 24 4.63 1.40 -10.43
C ARG A 24 3.68 1.63 -11.61
N THR A 25 2.70 0.75 -11.84
CA THR A 25 1.68 0.97 -12.87
C THR A 25 0.73 2.13 -12.55
N TRP A 26 0.72 2.62 -11.30
CA TRP A 26 -0.06 3.76 -10.84
C TRP A 26 0.69 5.09 -10.97
N LEU A 27 1.99 5.09 -11.26
CA LEU A 27 2.81 6.31 -11.38
C LEU A 27 2.18 7.31 -12.35
N GLY A 28 2.09 8.57 -11.92
CA GLY A 28 1.48 9.64 -12.69
C GLY A 28 -0.04 9.75 -12.57
N THR A 29 -0.75 8.83 -11.91
CA THR A 29 -2.17 9.02 -11.55
C THR A 29 -2.30 10.27 -10.70
N ARG A 30 -3.23 11.17 -11.02
CA ARG A 30 -3.42 12.45 -10.33
C ARG A 30 -3.81 12.26 -8.86
N TYR A 31 -3.39 13.18 -8.02
CA TYR A 31 -3.90 13.27 -6.67
C TYR A 31 -5.37 13.71 -6.68
N HIS A 32 -6.20 12.97 -5.95
CA HIS A 32 -7.58 13.34 -5.64
C HIS A 32 -7.92 12.78 -4.26
N HIS A 33 -8.30 13.66 -3.32
CA HIS A 33 -8.69 13.26 -1.98
C HIS A 33 -9.83 12.22 -2.04
N GLN A 34 -9.69 11.12 -1.31
CA GLN A 34 -10.61 9.96 -1.33
C GLN A 34 -10.74 9.27 -2.71
N GLY A 35 -9.87 9.60 -3.66
CA GLY A 35 -9.88 8.99 -5.00
C GLY A 35 -9.48 7.52 -4.99
N ARG A 36 -10.06 6.73 -5.91
CA ARG A 36 -9.82 5.28 -6.05
C ARG A 36 -9.64 4.86 -7.53
N LEU A 37 -9.49 5.83 -8.41
CA LEU A 37 -9.44 5.59 -9.85
C LEU A 37 -8.01 5.72 -10.40
N LYS A 38 -7.49 4.62 -10.92
CA LYS A 38 -6.21 4.60 -11.63
C LYS A 38 -6.30 5.35 -12.96
N LYS A 39 -5.21 5.99 -13.38
CA LYS A 39 -5.12 6.55 -14.74
C LYS A 39 -5.26 5.46 -15.80
N SER A 40 -5.85 5.81 -16.93
CA SER A 40 -6.01 4.94 -18.10
C SER A 40 -5.97 5.77 -19.39
N ALA A 41 -6.14 5.11 -20.54
CA ALA A 41 -6.33 5.82 -21.81
C ALA A 41 -7.57 6.75 -21.81
N ALA A 42 -8.57 6.46 -20.96
CA ALA A 42 -9.78 7.26 -20.84
C ALA A 42 -9.62 8.53 -19.97
N GLY A 43 -8.52 8.64 -19.20
CA GLY A 43 -8.31 9.82 -18.36
C GLY A 43 -7.23 9.68 -17.28
N PRO A 44 -6.96 10.79 -16.58
CA PRO A 44 -5.85 10.89 -15.64
C PRO A 44 -6.06 10.12 -14.33
N GLY A 45 -7.28 9.61 -14.09
CA GLY A 45 -7.66 9.01 -12.81
C GLY A 45 -7.70 10.03 -11.67
N GLY A 46 -7.77 9.51 -10.46
CA GLY A 46 -7.73 10.29 -9.23
C GLY A 46 -7.56 9.37 -8.03
N VAL A 47 -6.49 9.56 -7.26
CA VAL A 47 -6.15 8.68 -6.12
C VAL A 47 -5.46 9.48 -5.01
N ASP A 48 -5.65 9.08 -3.77
CA ASP A 48 -4.82 9.52 -2.64
C ASP A 48 -3.91 8.40 -2.13
N CYS A 49 -3.22 8.63 -1.03
CA CYS A 49 -2.26 7.65 -0.49
C CYS A 49 -2.93 6.34 -0.06
N ILE A 50 -4.13 6.40 0.51
CA ILE A 50 -4.89 5.20 0.92
C ILE A 50 -5.41 4.48 -0.31
N GLY A 51 -6.01 5.22 -1.26
CA GLY A 51 -6.54 4.67 -2.51
C GLY A 51 -5.48 3.93 -3.34
N LEU A 52 -4.24 4.43 -3.32
CA LEU A 52 -3.11 3.74 -3.95
C LEU A 52 -2.87 2.35 -3.31
N ILE A 53 -2.83 2.27 -1.97
CA ILE A 53 -2.60 1.00 -1.25
C ILE A 53 -3.74 0.02 -1.53
N VAL A 54 -4.99 0.48 -1.43
CA VAL A 54 -6.18 -0.34 -1.69
C VAL A 54 -6.21 -0.81 -3.14
N GLY A 55 -5.98 0.08 -4.10
CA GLY A 55 -6.00 -0.26 -5.52
C GLY A 55 -4.93 -1.27 -5.91
N VAL A 56 -3.70 -1.11 -5.42
CA VAL A 56 -2.62 -2.09 -5.65
C VAL A 56 -2.95 -3.44 -5.04
N ALA A 57 -3.50 -3.44 -3.82
CA ALA A 57 -3.89 -4.66 -3.14
C ALA A 57 -5.00 -5.41 -3.90
N ASP A 58 -6.01 -4.72 -4.36
CA ASP A 58 -7.13 -5.32 -5.11
C ASP A 58 -6.69 -5.89 -6.45
N GLU A 59 -5.87 -5.16 -7.21
CA GLU A 59 -5.33 -5.62 -8.50
C GLU A 59 -4.48 -6.90 -8.34
N LEU A 60 -3.90 -7.13 -7.16
CA LEU A 60 -3.11 -8.32 -6.83
C LEU A 60 -3.91 -9.41 -6.08
N GLY A 61 -5.19 -9.18 -5.79
CA GLY A 61 -6.01 -10.10 -5.00
C GLY A 61 -5.52 -10.27 -3.56
N LEU A 62 -4.87 -9.25 -3.00
CA LEU A 62 -4.47 -9.25 -1.59
C LEU A 62 -5.69 -9.10 -0.70
N GLN A 63 -5.71 -9.83 0.42
CA GLN A 63 -6.85 -9.93 1.29
C GLN A 63 -6.47 -9.63 2.75
N ASP A 64 -7.49 -9.32 3.55
CA ASP A 64 -7.37 -9.25 5.01
C ASP A 64 -7.21 -10.65 5.62
N GLY A 65 -7.11 -10.72 6.96
CA GLY A 65 -7.00 -12.00 7.67
C GLY A 65 -8.24 -12.90 7.59
N ALA A 66 -9.39 -12.36 7.16
CA ALA A 66 -10.64 -13.09 6.99
C ALA A 66 -10.91 -13.50 5.53
N GLY A 67 -10.01 -13.18 4.60
CA GLY A 67 -10.12 -13.50 3.19
C GLY A 67 -10.95 -12.52 2.36
N ASN A 68 -11.21 -11.31 2.88
CA ASN A 68 -11.93 -10.28 2.12
C ASN A 68 -10.94 -9.37 1.36
N PRO A 69 -11.29 -8.88 0.15
CA PRO A 69 -10.51 -7.83 -0.52
C PRO A 69 -10.44 -6.58 0.37
N LEU A 70 -9.33 -5.85 0.30
CA LEU A 70 -9.16 -4.63 1.10
C LEU A 70 -10.19 -3.55 0.75
N SER A 71 -10.61 -3.49 -0.52
CA SER A 71 -11.64 -2.54 -0.98
C SER A 71 -13.02 -2.76 -0.35
N ARG A 72 -13.33 -3.96 0.13
CA ARG A 72 -14.63 -4.24 0.77
C ARG A 72 -14.87 -3.41 2.03
N ALA A 73 -13.82 -3.04 2.71
CA ALA A 73 -13.88 -2.29 3.94
C ALA A 73 -13.22 -0.91 3.80
N ASP A 74 -12.99 -0.49 2.57
CA ASP A 74 -12.45 0.82 2.25
C ASP A 74 -13.47 1.90 2.63
N GLU A 75 -13.09 2.73 3.59
CA GLU A 75 -13.87 3.88 4.00
C GLU A 75 -13.40 5.09 3.17
N THR A 76 -14.29 5.68 2.40
CA THR A 76 -14.01 6.90 1.62
C THR A 76 -14.49 8.18 2.30
N ASP A 77 -15.09 8.08 3.49
CA ASP A 77 -15.54 9.23 4.28
C ASP A 77 -14.55 9.56 5.41
N TYR A 78 -13.41 10.12 5.04
CA TYR A 78 -12.42 10.60 5.99
C TYR A 78 -11.96 12.02 5.67
N SER A 79 -11.69 12.78 6.72
CA SER A 79 -11.12 14.13 6.62
C SER A 79 -9.68 14.09 6.09
N MET A 80 -9.24 15.15 5.40
CA MET A 80 -7.82 15.39 5.13
C MET A 80 -6.99 15.47 6.43
N TYR A 81 -7.63 15.77 7.55
CA TYR A 81 -7.06 15.80 8.90
C TYR A 81 -7.78 14.78 9.76
N PRO A 82 -7.46 13.48 9.65
CA PRO A 82 -8.16 12.44 10.37
C PRO A 82 -8.00 12.59 11.88
N GLU A 83 -8.98 12.09 12.62
CA GLU A 83 -8.93 12.02 14.07
C GLU A 83 -7.72 11.18 14.53
N ARG A 84 -7.21 11.53 15.71
CA ARG A 84 -6.02 10.89 16.30
C ARG A 84 -6.17 9.38 16.35
N GLY A 85 -5.19 8.67 15.78
CA GLY A 85 -5.14 7.21 15.77
C GLY A 85 -6.09 6.51 14.81
N ARG A 86 -6.99 7.20 14.12
CA ARG A 86 -7.97 6.59 13.20
C ARG A 86 -7.29 5.82 12.07
N LEU A 87 -6.27 6.39 11.44
CA LEU A 87 -5.56 5.73 10.34
C LEU A 87 -4.81 4.49 10.81
N VAL A 88 -4.13 4.55 11.96
CA VAL A 88 -3.47 3.39 12.58
C VAL A 88 -4.48 2.27 12.82
N GLY A 89 -5.58 2.57 13.49
CA GLY A 89 -6.61 1.57 13.78
C GLY A 89 -7.25 0.96 12.53
N CYS A 90 -7.43 1.75 11.47
CA CYS A 90 -7.91 1.23 10.18
C CYS A 90 -6.88 0.30 9.54
N ILE A 91 -5.62 0.68 9.47
CA ILE A 91 -4.56 -0.12 8.84
C ILE A 91 -4.41 -1.46 9.56
N GLU A 92 -4.40 -1.49 10.89
CA GLU A 92 -4.16 -2.70 11.69
C GLU A 92 -5.27 -3.76 11.57
N LYS A 93 -6.47 -3.37 11.13
CA LYS A 93 -7.51 -4.36 10.78
C LYS A 93 -7.08 -5.23 9.59
N TYR A 94 -6.35 -4.68 8.63
CA TYR A 94 -6.06 -5.31 7.34
C TYR A 94 -4.62 -5.76 7.20
N LEU A 95 -3.68 -5.00 7.75
CA LEU A 95 -2.25 -5.25 7.65
C LEU A 95 -1.69 -5.72 8.99
N ARG A 96 -0.53 -6.34 8.95
CA ARG A 96 0.20 -6.81 10.11
C ARG A 96 1.32 -5.81 10.44
N PRO A 97 1.40 -5.27 11.66
CA PRO A 97 2.52 -4.44 12.08
C PRO A 97 3.83 -5.25 12.07
N ILE A 98 4.92 -4.59 11.70
CA ILE A 98 6.27 -5.14 11.73
C ILE A 98 7.24 -4.13 12.35
N PRO A 99 8.33 -4.58 12.98
CA PRO A 99 9.39 -3.69 13.45
C PRO A 99 10.02 -2.91 12.28
N LEU A 100 10.41 -1.66 12.52
CA LEU A 100 10.99 -0.81 11.47
C LEU A 100 12.30 -1.36 10.91
N ASP A 101 13.09 -2.06 11.74
CA ASP A 101 14.33 -2.73 11.30
C ASP A 101 14.08 -4.01 10.46
N LYS A 102 12.84 -4.45 10.36
CA LYS A 102 12.39 -5.60 9.56
C LYS A 102 11.57 -5.20 8.32
N MET A 103 11.46 -3.90 8.04
CA MET A 103 10.77 -3.44 6.84
C MET A 103 11.52 -3.88 5.57
N SER A 104 10.78 -4.21 4.54
CA SER A 104 11.30 -4.68 3.26
C SER A 104 10.41 -4.21 2.11
N GLU A 105 10.92 -4.31 0.90
CA GLU A 105 10.18 -4.01 -0.33
C GLU A 105 8.73 -4.53 -0.28
N GLY A 106 7.78 -3.71 -0.72
CA GLY A 106 6.36 -4.01 -0.74
C GLY A 106 5.65 -3.90 0.62
N ASP A 107 6.32 -3.44 1.66
CA ASP A 107 5.66 -3.09 2.92
C ASP A 107 5.02 -1.70 2.85
N VAL A 108 4.00 -1.47 3.66
CA VAL A 108 3.32 -0.18 3.79
C VAL A 108 3.93 0.57 4.95
N LEU A 109 4.41 1.77 4.68
CA LEU A 109 5.01 2.66 5.68
C LEU A 109 4.02 3.77 6.05
N LEU A 110 3.95 4.11 7.33
CA LEU A 110 3.10 5.17 7.86
C LEU A 110 3.95 6.31 8.41
N PHE A 111 3.63 7.51 7.98
CA PHE A 111 4.39 8.73 8.27
C PHE A 111 3.57 9.74 9.04
N ARG A 112 4.24 10.41 9.97
CA ARG A 112 3.73 11.60 10.66
C ARG A 112 4.18 12.85 9.90
N THR A 113 3.33 13.34 9.01
CA THR A 113 3.60 14.55 8.21
C THR A 113 3.16 15.83 8.93
N PHE A 114 2.36 15.70 9.98
CA PHE A 114 1.90 16.81 10.84
C PHE A 114 1.83 16.33 12.32
N LYS A 115 0.70 16.53 13.01
CA LYS A 115 0.56 16.15 14.43
C LYS A 115 0.45 14.65 14.63
N ASP A 116 -0.31 13.97 13.78
CA ASP A 116 -0.59 12.55 13.84
C ASP A 116 -0.12 11.82 12.58
N PRO A 117 0.11 10.50 12.63
CA PRO A 117 0.37 9.70 11.44
C PRO A 117 -0.82 9.75 10.49
N GLN A 118 -0.62 10.25 9.28
CA GLN A 118 -1.69 10.48 8.31
C GLN A 118 -1.30 10.31 6.84
N HIS A 119 -0.13 9.79 6.58
CA HIS A 119 0.32 9.53 5.23
C HIS A 119 0.92 8.14 5.11
N VAL A 120 0.54 7.40 4.06
CA VAL A 120 1.06 6.06 3.77
C VAL A 120 1.79 6.03 2.44
N ALA A 121 2.78 5.13 2.34
CA ALA A 121 3.51 4.84 1.13
C ALA A 121 3.86 3.34 1.04
N LEU A 122 4.12 2.84 -0.16
CA LEU A 122 4.74 1.53 -0.38
C LEU A 122 6.26 1.67 -0.41
N LEU A 123 6.93 0.83 0.34
CA LEU A 123 8.38 0.74 0.31
C LEU A 123 8.83 0.05 -0.98
N SER A 124 9.74 0.65 -1.70
CA SER A 124 10.34 0.10 -2.92
C SER A 124 11.86 0.03 -2.82
N ILE A 125 12.47 -0.71 -3.73
CA ILE A 125 13.89 -0.51 -4.08
C ILE A 125 13.92 0.54 -5.18
N TYR A 126 14.53 1.69 -4.88
CA TYR A 126 14.56 2.81 -5.81
C TYR A 126 15.42 2.46 -7.05
N PRO A 127 15.03 2.87 -8.27
CA PRO A 127 15.70 2.44 -9.50
C PRO A 127 17.22 2.72 -9.56
N THR A 128 17.68 3.78 -8.92
CA THR A 128 19.12 4.11 -8.86
C THR A 128 19.83 3.56 -7.62
N GLY A 129 19.14 2.70 -6.86
CA GLY A 129 19.65 2.07 -5.64
C GLY A 129 19.11 2.67 -4.35
N GLY A 130 19.17 1.88 -3.28
CA GLY A 130 18.65 2.25 -1.97
C GLY A 130 17.12 2.09 -1.85
N LEU A 131 16.59 2.51 -0.71
CA LEU A 131 15.15 2.42 -0.45
C LEU A 131 14.41 3.61 -1.07
N GLY A 132 13.23 3.32 -1.61
CA GLY A 132 12.33 4.29 -2.21
C GLY A 132 10.92 4.22 -1.62
N LEU A 133 10.11 5.21 -1.96
CA LEU A 133 8.70 5.32 -1.60
C LEU A 133 7.86 5.51 -2.85
N ILE A 134 6.82 4.69 -3.01
CA ILE A 134 5.75 4.96 -3.98
C ILE A 134 4.54 5.46 -3.21
N HIS A 135 4.13 6.70 -3.47
CA HIS A 135 3.05 7.35 -2.74
C HIS A 135 2.33 8.42 -3.57
N CYS A 136 1.23 8.92 -3.03
CA CYS A 136 0.46 10.02 -3.60
C CYS A 136 0.06 11.01 -2.51
N ASN A 137 0.42 12.27 -2.68
CA ASN A 137 -0.04 13.35 -1.81
C ASN A 137 -0.32 14.63 -2.60
N SER A 138 -0.94 15.62 -1.94
CA SER A 138 -1.30 16.89 -2.55
C SER A 138 -0.09 17.68 -3.07
N SER A 139 1.04 17.64 -2.36
CA SER A 139 2.26 18.35 -2.76
C SER A 139 2.88 17.77 -4.02
N ALA A 140 2.90 16.44 -4.18
CA ALA A 140 3.36 15.78 -5.40
C ALA A 140 2.34 15.92 -6.55
N GLY A 141 1.06 16.13 -6.23
CA GLY A 141 -0.03 16.26 -7.18
C GLY A 141 -0.36 14.99 -7.97
N ARG A 142 0.36 13.92 -7.74
CA ARG A 142 0.22 12.62 -8.42
C ARG A 142 0.97 11.52 -7.66
N VAL A 143 0.76 10.27 -8.10
CA VAL A 143 1.58 9.14 -7.65
C VAL A 143 3.01 9.31 -8.18
N VAL A 144 3.96 9.27 -7.27
CA VAL A 144 5.39 9.39 -7.55
C VAL A 144 6.17 8.26 -6.87
N GLU A 145 7.35 7.95 -7.41
CA GLU A 145 8.37 7.16 -6.72
C GLU A 145 9.58 8.05 -6.44
N GLN A 146 10.04 8.09 -5.20
CA GLN A 146 11.16 8.92 -4.77
C GLN A 146 12.02 8.20 -3.73
N PRO A 147 13.28 8.62 -3.53
CA PRO A 147 14.12 8.04 -2.47
C PRO A 147 13.50 8.22 -1.08
N LEU A 148 13.66 7.21 -0.22
CA LEU A 148 13.40 7.32 1.22
C LEU A 148 14.50 8.17 1.86
N SER A 149 14.37 9.50 1.73
CA SER A 149 15.33 10.49 2.24
C SER A 149 15.34 10.53 3.78
N ASP A 150 16.35 11.18 4.37
CA ASP A 150 16.42 11.38 5.82
C ASP A 150 15.23 12.15 6.37
N THR A 151 14.66 13.06 5.59
CA THR A 151 13.42 13.76 5.98
C THR A 151 12.26 12.79 6.11
N TRP A 152 12.06 11.91 5.16
CA TRP A 152 11.04 10.86 5.24
C TRP A 152 11.31 9.88 6.37
N ARG A 153 12.58 9.49 6.60
CA ARG A 153 12.96 8.61 7.71
C ARG A 153 12.60 9.20 9.08
N ARG A 154 12.81 10.50 9.28
CA ARG A 154 12.41 11.18 10.53
C ARG A 154 10.91 11.22 10.77
N MET A 155 10.11 11.21 9.72
CA MET A 155 8.64 11.19 9.80
C MET A 155 8.06 9.77 9.91
N LEU A 156 8.85 8.73 9.64
CA LEU A 156 8.41 7.34 9.69
C LEU A 156 8.05 6.92 11.11
N THR A 157 6.85 6.37 11.28
CA THR A 157 6.34 5.97 12.61
C THR A 157 6.05 4.47 12.70
N HIS A 158 5.51 3.86 11.65
CA HIS A 158 5.12 2.45 11.65
C HIS A 158 5.41 1.83 10.29
N ALA A 159 5.58 0.51 10.30
CA ALA A 159 5.65 -0.30 9.10
C ALA A 159 4.67 -1.47 9.21
N TYR A 160 4.04 -1.80 8.11
CA TYR A 160 3.02 -2.84 8.03
C TYR A 160 3.26 -3.74 6.83
N ARG A 161 2.81 -5.00 6.94
CA ARG A 161 2.93 -5.99 5.87
C ARG A 161 1.58 -6.58 5.53
N PHE A 162 1.31 -6.79 4.25
CA PHE A 162 0.13 -7.52 3.81
C PHE A 162 0.13 -8.94 4.37
N LYS A 163 -1.03 -9.42 4.86
CA LYS A 163 -1.13 -10.70 5.60
C LYS A 163 -0.80 -11.92 4.74
N ASN A 164 -1.05 -11.85 3.45
CA ASN A 164 -0.79 -12.92 2.48
C ASN A 164 0.40 -12.63 1.53
N LYS A 165 1.27 -11.69 1.90
CA LYS A 165 2.54 -11.47 1.21
C LYS A 165 3.50 -12.65 1.45
N GLN A 166 4.10 -13.18 0.39
CA GLN A 166 5.19 -14.13 0.49
C GLN A 166 6.47 -13.42 0.93
N LEU A 167 7.07 -13.87 2.03
CA LEU A 167 8.43 -13.45 2.38
C LEU A 167 9.40 -14.13 1.41
N GLN A 168 10.21 -13.36 0.70
CA GLN A 168 11.36 -13.92 0.00
C GLN A 168 12.33 -14.43 1.07
N SER A 169 12.59 -15.72 1.06
CA SER A 169 13.70 -16.28 1.83
C SER A 169 14.98 -15.69 1.24
N LEU A 170 15.69 -14.89 2.00
CA LEU A 170 17.06 -14.51 1.66
C LEU A 170 17.86 -15.80 1.57
N LYS A 171 18.27 -16.21 0.36
CA LYS A 171 19.27 -17.26 0.13
C LYS A 171 20.65 -16.67 0.28
#